data_772993ee5b3a24843b3035f2a390be31
#
_entry.id   772993ee5b3a24843b3035f2a390be31
#
_cell.length_a   1.000
_cell.length_b   1.000
_cell.length_c   1.000
_cell.angle_alpha   90.00
_cell.angle_beta   90.00
_cell.angle_gamma   90.00
#
_symmetry.space_group_name_H-M   'P 1'
#
loop_
_entity.id
_entity.type
_entity.pdbx_description
1 polymer ?
#
loop_
_entity_poly.entity_id
_entity_poly.type
_entity_poly.pdbx_seq_one_letter_code
_entity_poly.pdbx_strand_id
1 'polypeptide(L)'
;MIEDSEIKAQISPFAMREGEIKTFDGKDGYVSMNQIIHKINMGHITDIHFTILEIVNEFEFITSRQIYQILEMKGIDPKSQDKLNNKLESLVKSKILTRYYFTSDDGKGVYRIYCLEKMGKYLLNSKEIECKWQQSDNTKPVGMIKKRLAGNQIIIAYKKKVKAFDSYVVKPALTAKQTGKVFKATGGGVKLTKSGKSIDFIFEVVRREIDWEKKFID
;
A
#
# COMPACT_ATOMS: atom_id res chain seq x y z
N MET A 1 5.33 44.56 -8.34
CA MET A 1 4.90 43.87 -7.10
C MET A 1 4.27 42.56 -7.53
N ILE A 2 5.00 41.48 -7.35
CA ILE A 2 4.49 40.13 -7.59
C ILE A 2 3.82 39.78 -6.26
N GLU A 3 2.48 39.66 -6.27
CA GLU A 3 1.73 39.16 -5.14
C GLU A 3 2.22 37.73 -4.85
N ASP A 4 2.85 37.57 -3.67
CA ASP A 4 3.09 36.22 -3.09
C ASP A 4 1.72 35.60 -2.81
N SER A 5 1.18 34.91 -3.82
CA SER A 5 0.12 33.95 -3.59
C SER A 5 0.73 32.83 -2.73
N GLU A 6 0.49 32.88 -1.42
CA GLU A 6 0.79 31.79 -0.50
C GLU A 6 0.20 30.51 -1.09
N ILE A 7 1.04 29.69 -1.71
CA ILE A 7 0.70 28.33 -2.07
C ILE A 7 0.46 27.62 -0.75
N LYS A 8 -0.79 27.61 -0.29
CA LYS A 8 -1.20 26.78 0.85
C LYS A 8 -0.80 25.35 0.52
N ALA A 9 0.32 24.91 1.10
CA ALA A 9 0.84 23.57 0.91
C ALA A 9 -0.27 22.58 1.25
N GLN A 10 -0.76 21.87 0.23
CA GLN A 10 -1.84 20.92 0.38
C GLN A 10 -1.37 19.81 1.31
N ILE A 11 -1.95 19.71 2.50
CA ILE A 11 -1.56 18.71 3.49
C ILE A 11 -1.78 17.32 2.89
N SER A 12 -0.72 16.51 2.86
CA SER A 12 -0.81 15.13 2.38
C SER A 12 -1.93 14.36 3.11
N PRO A 13 -2.77 13.59 2.41
CA PRO A 13 -3.78 12.75 3.06
C PRO A 13 -3.17 11.72 4.01
N PHE A 14 -1.87 11.44 3.87
CA PHE A 14 -1.11 10.54 4.74
C PHE A 14 -0.27 11.28 5.78
N ALA A 15 -0.49 12.58 6.01
CA ALA A 15 0.16 13.32 7.09
C ALA A 15 -0.26 12.76 8.45
N MET A 16 0.66 12.75 9.43
CA MET A 16 0.34 12.42 10.82
C MET A 16 -0.58 13.49 11.40
N ARG A 17 -1.55 13.06 12.22
CA ARG A 17 -2.48 13.94 12.94
C ARG A 17 -2.31 13.72 14.43
N GLU A 18 -2.70 14.70 15.23
CA GLU A 18 -2.70 14.59 16.67
C GLU A 18 -3.78 13.60 17.14
N GLY A 19 -3.50 12.85 18.20
CA GLY A 19 -4.41 11.85 18.74
C GLY A 19 -4.77 10.70 17.77
N GLU A 20 -4.00 10.52 16.71
CA GLU A 20 -4.37 9.57 15.67
C GLU A 20 -4.18 8.13 16.12
N ILE A 21 -5.27 7.37 16.07
CA ILE A 21 -5.32 5.95 16.40
C ILE A 21 -5.78 5.10 15.20
N LYS A 22 -5.33 3.85 15.19
CA LYS A 22 -5.74 2.83 14.23
C LYS A 22 -6.86 1.99 14.83
N THR A 23 -8.01 1.98 14.18
CA THR A 23 -9.18 1.21 14.60
C THR A 23 -9.41 0.05 13.65
N PHE A 24 -9.63 -1.13 14.21
CA PHE A 24 -9.98 -2.32 13.43
C PHE A 24 -11.41 -2.19 12.88
N ASP A 25 -11.58 -2.49 11.60
CA ASP A 25 -12.85 -2.47 10.86
C ASP A 25 -12.96 -3.74 9.98
N GLY A 26 -12.45 -4.84 10.51
CA GLY A 26 -12.46 -6.13 9.84
C GLY A 26 -13.65 -7.00 10.26
N LYS A 27 -13.58 -8.28 9.93
CA LYS A 27 -14.54 -9.31 10.32
C LYS A 27 -14.05 -10.06 11.55
N ASP A 28 -14.86 -10.10 12.59
CA ASP A 28 -14.62 -10.96 13.74
C ASP A 28 -14.98 -12.42 13.47
N GLY A 29 -14.56 -13.31 14.38
CA GLY A 29 -14.82 -14.73 14.32
C GLY A 29 -13.92 -15.48 13.33
N TYR A 30 -14.34 -16.66 12.93
CA TYR A 30 -13.59 -17.61 12.10
C TYR A 30 -14.26 -17.82 10.76
N VAL A 31 -13.46 -17.95 9.71
CA VAL A 31 -13.89 -18.38 8.37
C VAL A 31 -12.99 -19.56 7.96
N SER A 32 -13.57 -20.70 7.60
CA SER A 32 -12.81 -21.86 7.18
C SER A 32 -12.36 -21.75 5.73
N MET A 33 -11.30 -22.47 5.38
CA MET A 33 -10.84 -22.55 3.98
C MET A 33 -11.91 -23.18 3.08
N ASN A 34 -12.67 -24.15 3.57
CA ASN A 34 -13.76 -24.79 2.80
C ASN A 34 -14.84 -23.77 2.41
N GLN A 35 -15.17 -22.82 3.31
CA GLN A 35 -16.12 -21.76 2.97
C GLN A 35 -15.57 -20.83 1.88
N ILE A 36 -14.27 -20.58 1.88
CA ILE A 36 -13.61 -19.75 0.85
C ILE A 36 -13.58 -20.49 -0.49
N ILE A 37 -13.21 -21.78 -0.50
CA ILE A 37 -13.21 -22.65 -1.69
C ILE A 37 -14.63 -22.69 -2.27
N HIS A 38 -15.65 -22.87 -1.44
CA HIS A 38 -17.04 -22.82 -1.88
C HIS A 38 -17.38 -21.49 -2.58
N LYS A 39 -16.96 -20.36 -2.03
CA LYS A 39 -17.15 -19.04 -2.66
C LYS A 39 -16.43 -18.90 -4.01
N ILE A 40 -15.25 -19.50 -4.16
CA ILE A 40 -14.53 -19.54 -5.43
C ILE A 40 -15.33 -20.38 -6.45
N ASN A 41 -15.76 -21.56 -6.06
CA ASN A 41 -16.54 -22.46 -6.94
C ASN A 41 -17.87 -21.86 -7.37
N MET A 42 -18.51 -21.05 -6.50
CA MET A 42 -19.74 -20.32 -6.80
C MET A 42 -19.52 -19.01 -7.59
N GLY A 43 -18.27 -18.69 -7.97
CA GLY A 43 -17.93 -17.47 -8.70
C GLY A 43 -18.05 -16.16 -7.90
N HIS A 44 -18.15 -16.24 -6.57
CA HIS A 44 -18.14 -15.05 -5.70
C HIS A 44 -16.73 -14.48 -5.51
N ILE A 45 -15.69 -15.31 -5.66
CA ILE A 45 -14.30 -14.90 -5.69
C ILE A 45 -13.76 -15.26 -7.07
N THR A 46 -13.35 -14.27 -7.83
CA THR A 46 -12.96 -14.37 -9.24
C THR A 46 -11.56 -13.78 -9.46
N ASP A 47 -11.04 -13.83 -10.67
CA ASP A 47 -9.67 -13.37 -11.00
C ASP A 47 -9.38 -11.93 -10.55
N ILE A 48 -10.36 -11.03 -10.65
CA ILE A 48 -10.16 -9.66 -10.15
C ILE A 48 -9.92 -9.63 -8.63
N HIS A 49 -10.50 -10.54 -7.86
CA HIS A 49 -10.23 -10.65 -6.43
C HIS A 49 -8.80 -11.15 -6.18
N PHE A 50 -8.32 -12.10 -6.96
CA PHE A 50 -6.92 -12.55 -6.90
C PHE A 50 -5.95 -11.43 -7.29
N THR A 51 -6.23 -10.67 -8.35
CA THR A 51 -5.42 -9.49 -8.71
C THR A 51 -5.39 -8.46 -7.57
N ILE A 52 -6.52 -8.22 -6.89
CA ILE A 52 -6.56 -7.34 -5.71
C ILE A 52 -5.66 -7.91 -4.59
N LEU A 53 -5.67 -9.23 -4.35
CA LEU A 53 -4.80 -9.86 -3.35
C LEU A 53 -3.31 -9.69 -3.68
N GLU A 54 -2.94 -9.86 -4.95
CA GLU A 54 -1.57 -9.64 -5.42
C GLU A 54 -1.13 -8.20 -5.17
N ILE A 55 -1.99 -7.23 -5.49
CA ILE A 55 -1.72 -5.81 -5.23
C ILE A 55 -1.53 -5.56 -3.73
N VAL A 56 -2.40 -6.11 -2.88
CA VAL A 56 -2.28 -5.95 -1.42
C VAL A 56 -1.04 -6.66 -0.88
N ASN A 57 -0.68 -7.81 -1.43
CA ASN A 57 0.55 -8.53 -1.06
C ASN A 57 1.80 -7.70 -1.40
N GLU A 58 1.84 -7.10 -2.57
CA GLU A 58 2.96 -6.29 -3.05
C GLU A 58 3.13 -4.99 -2.26
N PHE A 59 2.03 -4.28 -2.00
CA PHE A 59 2.04 -2.94 -1.39
C PHE A 59 1.84 -2.95 0.13
N GLU A 60 1.55 -4.09 0.76
CA GLU A 60 1.31 -4.36 2.20
C GLU A 60 0.09 -3.64 2.78
N PHE A 61 0.12 -2.32 2.84
CA PHE A 61 -0.96 -1.45 3.30
C PHE A 61 -1.36 -0.53 2.16
N ILE A 62 -2.63 -0.53 1.84
CA ILE A 62 -3.10 0.19 0.66
C ILE A 62 -4.54 0.66 0.85
N THR A 63 -4.87 1.83 0.31
CA THR A 63 -6.25 2.34 0.30
C THR A 63 -7.02 1.81 -0.91
N SER A 64 -8.35 1.81 -0.82
CA SER A 64 -9.20 1.42 -1.97
C SER A 64 -8.94 2.29 -3.21
N ARG A 65 -8.65 3.58 -3.01
CA ARG A 65 -8.32 4.49 -4.12
C ARG A 65 -6.99 4.15 -4.80
N GLN A 66 -5.99 3.74 -4.02
CA GLN A 66 -4.71 3.28 -4.57
C GLN A 66 -4.87 1.96 -5.33
N ILE A 67 -5.66 1.01 -4.80
CA ILE A 67 -5.99 -0.25 -5.51
C ILE A 67 -6.67 0.08 -6.84
N TYR A 68 -7.64 1.00 -6.84
CA TYR A 68 -8.34 1.45 -8.05
C TYR A 68 -7.35 1.95 -9.10
N GLN A 69 -6.44 2.86 -8.71
CA GLN A 69 -5.42 3.42 -9.60
C GLN A 69 -4.48 2.36 -10.17
N ILE A 70 -4.11 1.35 -9.36
CA ILE A 70 -3.22 0.27 -9.80
C ILE A 70 -3.95 -0.66 -10.77
N LEU A 71 -5.22 -0.98 -10.54
CA LEU A 71 -6.03 -1.76 -11.47
C LEU A 71 -6.12 -1.08 -12.84
N GLU A 72 -6.44 0.23 -12.86
CA GLU A 72 -6.43 1.02 -14.10
C GLU A 72 -5.09 0.93 -14.84
N MET A 73 -3.96 1.06 -14.11
CA MET A 73 -2.62 0.97 -14.70
C MET A 73 -2.26 -0.45 -15.20
N LYS A 74 -2.93 -1.48 -14.71
CA LYS A 74 -2.83 -2.87 -15.22
C LYS A 74 -3.80 -3.12 -16.39
N GLY A 75 -4.55 -2.12 -16.83
CA GLY A 75 -5.56 -2.25 -17.89
C GLY A 75 -6.84 -2.99 -17.44
N ILE A 76 -7.03 -3.14 -16.13
CA ILE A 76 -8.21 -3.79 -15.55
C ILE A 76 -9.19 -2.70 -15.13
N ASP A 77 -10.35 -2.66 -15.78
CA ASP A 77 -11.41 -1.70 -15.46
C ASP A 77 -12.22 -2.16 -14.23
N PRO A 78 -12.07 -1.48 -13.07
CA PRO A 78 -12.86 -1.81 -11.87
C PRO A 78 -14.31 -1.35 -11.96
N LYS A 79 -14.74 -0.75 -13.09
CA LYS A 79 -16.06 -0.16 -13.39
C LYS A 79 -16.38 1.11 -12.58
N SER A 80 -16.23 1.08 -11.27
CA SER A 80 -16.40 2.23 -10.40
C SER A 80 -15.75 1.96 -9.04
N GLN A 81 -15.50 3.05 -8.28
CA GLN A 81 -14.98 2.94 -6.92
C GLN A 81 -15.92 2.13 -6.02
N ASP A 82 -17.24 2.26 -6.19
CA ASP A 82 -18.22 1.52 -5.38
C ASP A 82 -18.21 0.02 -5.69
N LYS A 83 -18.09 -0.35 -6.97
CA LYS A 83 -17.94 -1.77 -7.34
C LYS A 83 -16.66 -2.37 -6.79
N LEU A 84 -15.56 -1.62 -6.79
CA LEU A 84 -14.33 -2.05 -6.12
C LEU A 84 -14.54 -2.18 -4.61
N ASN A 85 -15.15 -1.20 -3.97
CA ASN A 85 -15.43 -1.23 -2.53
C ASN A 85 -16.27 -2.46 -2.14
N ASN A 86 -17.26 -2.84 -2.95
CA ASN A 86 -18.06 -4.06 -2.73
C ASN A 86 -17.22 -5.34 -2.82
N LYS A 87 -16.25 -5.41 -3.75
CA LYS A 87 -15.31 -6.53 -3.83
C LYS A 87 -14.39 -6.59 -2.60
N LEU A 88 -13.86 -5.45 -2.19
CA LEU A 88 -13.04 -5.34 -0.98
C LEU A 88 -13.83 -5.75 0.27
N GLU A 89 -15.09 -5.33 0.38
CA GLU A 89 -15.98 -5.73 1.46
C GLU A 89 -16.19 -7.26 1.49
N SER A 90 -16.39 -7.89 0.33
CA SER A 90 -16.51 -9.34 0.22
C SER A 90 -15.24 -10.07 0.70
N LEU A 91 -14.06 -9.56 0.35
CA LEU A 91 -12.77 -10.10 0.79
C LEU A 91 -12.57 -9.93 2.30
N VAL A 92 -12.97 -8.79 2.87
CA VAL A 92 -12.92 -8.54 4.33
C VAL A 92 -13.88 -9.48 5.07
N LYS A 93 -15.13 -9.62 4.62
CA LYS A 93 -16.12 -10.54 5.20
C LYS A 93 -15.68 -12.01 5.14
N SER A 94 -14.79 -12.34 4.19
CA SER A 94 -14.23 -13.69 4.04
C SER A 94 -12.91 -13.85 4.80
N LYS A 95 -12.45 -12.86 5.57
CA LYS A 95 -11.15 -12.85 6.28
C LYS A 95 -9.94 -13.13 5.37
N ILE A 96 -10.08 -12.78 4.11
CA ILE A 96 -9.00 -12.83 3.11
C ILE A 96 -8.16 -11.56 3.21
N LEU A 97 -8.84 -10.42 3.40
CA LEU A 97 -8.25 -9.15 3.78
C LEU A 97 -8.73 -8.75 5.16
N THR A 98 -7.91 -7.98 5.87
CA THR A 98 -8.35 -7.19 7.01
C THR A 98 -8.39 -5.71 6.64
N ARG A 99 -9.15 -4.94 7.41
CA ARG A 99 -9.36 -3.53 7.18
C ARG A 99 -9.22 -2.75 8.46
N TYR A 100 -8.64 -1.57 8.35
CA TYR A 100 -8.52 -0.58 9.41
C TYR A 100 -8.95 0.79 8.90
N TYR A 101 -9.25 1.69 9.82
CA TYR A 101 -9.33 3.12 9.54
C TYR A 101 -8.57 3.90 10.62
N PHE A 102 -8.18 5.12 10.28
CA PHE A 102 -7.60 6.04 11.24
C PHE A 102 -8.65 7.01 11.71
N THR A 103 -8.62 7.33 13.00
CA THR A 103 -9.36 8.42 13.61
C THR A 103 -8.37 9.38 14.25
N SER A 104 -8.71 10.65 14.32
CA SER A 104 -7.90 11.72 14.92
C SER A 104 -8.80 12.67 15.67
N ASP A 105 -8.23 13.49 16.56
CA ASP A 105 -8.97 14.41 17.40
C ASP A 105 -9.77 15.44 16.60
N ASP A 106 -9.27 15.82 15.41
CA ASP A 106 -9.95 16.73 14.48
C ASP A 106 -11.05 16.08 13.62
N GLY A 107 -11.27 14.79 13.76
CA GLY A 107 -12.27 14.02 12.99
C GLY A 107 -12.00 13.95 11.48
N LYS A 108 -10.84 14.46 11.01
CA LYS A 108 -10.50 14.51 9.59
C LYS A 108 -9.58 13.36 9.17
N GLY A 109 -9.49 13.16 7.87
CA GLY A 109 -8.54 12.19 7.29
C GLY A 109 -8.94 10.73 7.48
N VAL A 110 -10.21 10.46 7.75
CA VAL A 110 -10.73 9.09 7.87
C VAL A 110 -10.71 8.43 6.50
N TYR A 111 -9.92 7.37 6.36
CA TYR A 111 -9.91 6.51 5.18
C TYR A 111 -9.62 5.07 5.56
N ARG A 112 -10.15 4.14 4.78
CA ARG A 112 -9.97 2.71 4.98
C ARG A 112 -8.66 2.24 4.37
N ILE A 113 -7.99 1.35 5.10
CA ILE A 113 -6.73 0.73 4.73
C ILE A 113 -6.94 -0.78 4.73
N TYR A 114 -6.44 -1.42 3.70
CA TYR A 114 -6.52 -2.86 3.51
C TYR A 114 -5.14 -3.47 3.63
N CYS A 115 -5.05 -4.64 4.25
CA CYS A 115 -3.88 -5.49 4.27
C CYS A 115 -4.30 -6.96 4.27
N LEU A 116 -3.35 -7.86 4.02
CA LEU A 116 -3.64 -9.29 4.01
C LEU A 116 -4.08 -9.79 5.38
N GLU A 117 -4.83 -10.87 5.35
CA GLU A 117 -5.16 -11.73 6.48
C GLU A 117 -4.67 -13.15 6.17
N LYS A 118 -4.68 -14.03 7.17
CA LYS A 118 -4.18 -15.41 7.08
C LYS A 118 -4.74 -16.18 5.87
N MET A 119 -6.04 -16.03 5.60
CA MET A 119 -6.66 -16.71 4.45
C MET A 119 -6.20 -16.16 3.11
N GLY A 120 -5.91 -14.85 3.03
CA GLY A 120 -5.32 -14.24 1.84
C GLY A 120 -3.95 -14.80 1.52
N LYS A 121 -3.09 -14.99 2.54
CA LYS A 121 -1.79 -15.66 2.39
C LYS A 121 -1.95 -17.08 1.83
N TYR A 122 -2.88 -17.86 2.38
CA TYR A 122 -3.11 -19.24 1.90
C TYR A 122 -3.59 -19.25 0.45
N LEU A 123 -4.46 -18.34 0.05
CA LEU A 123 -4.92 -18.25 -1.33
C LEU A 123 -3.80 -17.87 -2.29
N LEU A 124 -2.93 -16.92 -1.94
CA LEU A 124 -1.77 -16.57 -2.76
C LEU A 124 -0.81 -17.75 -2.89
N ASN A 125 -0.49 -18.43 -1.80
CA ASN A 125 0.37 -19.60 -1.83
C ASN A 125 -0.22 -20.74 -2.67
N SER A 126 -1.55 -20.93 -2.69
CA SER A 126 -2.21 -21.93 -3.55
C SER A 126 -2.11 -21.61 -5.05
N LYS A 127 -1.76 -20.38 -5.40
CA LYS A 127 -1.45 -19.90 -6.75
C LYS A 127 0.06 -19.79 -7.01
N GLU A 128 0.90 -20.35 -6.14
CA GLU A 128 2.36 -20.29 -6.21
C GLU A 128 2.92 -18.85 -6.14
N ILE A 129 2.13 -17.91 -5.62
CA ILE A 129 2.55 -16.53 -5.42
C ILE A 129 3.20 -16.41 -4.06
N GLU A 130 4.48 -15.99 -4.03
CA GLU A 130 5.22 -15.78 -2.79
C GLU A 130 4.55 -14.70 -1.92
N CYS A 131 4.24 -15.06 -0.69
CA CYS A 131 3.64 -14.15 0.27
C CYS A 131 4.46 -14.10 1.56
N LYS A 132 5.13 -12.95 1.77
CA LYS A 132 5.98 -12.70 2.97
C LYS A 132 5.19 -12.17 4.17
N TRP A 133 3.88 -11.98 4.02
CA TRP A 133 3.03 -11.46 5.10
C TRP A 133 3.07 -12.35 6.34
N GLN A 134 3.13 -11.69 7.51
CA GLN A 134 3.02 -12.30 8.83
C GLN A 134 1.94 -11.59 9.64
N GLN A 135 1.34 -12.28 10.60
CA GLN A 135 0.27 -11.71 11.44
C GLN A 135 0.71 -10.45 12.19
N SER A 136 1.97 -10.38 12.59
CA SER A 136 2.57 -9.20 13.20
C SER A 136 2.58 -7.95 12.29
N ASP A 137 2.46 -8.12 10.97
CA ASP A 137 2.39 -6.99 10.06
C ASP A 137 1.14 -6.14 10.31
N ASN A 138 0.04 -6.79 10.74
CA ASN A 138 -1.21 -6.10 11.02
C ASN A 138 -1.17 -5.28 12.32
N THR A 139 -0.14 -5.44 13.15
CA THR A 139 0.05 -4.66 14.39
C THR A 139 0.97 -3.45 14.21
N LYS A 140 1.47 -3.18 13.01
CA LYS A 140 2.32 -2.03 12.74
C LYS A 140 1.68 -0.71 13.18
N PRO A 141 2.47 0.21 13.75
CA PRO A 141 1.96 1.51 14.23
C PRO A 141 1.54 2.43 13.07
N VAL A 142 0.68 3.39 13.39
CA VAL A 142 0.11 4.36 12.42
C VAL A 142 1.18 5.01 11.55
N GLY A 143 2.27 5.51 12.16
CA GLY A 143 3.35 6.18 11.43
C GLY A 143 3.99 5.30 10.34
N MET A 144 4.24 4.03 10.64
CA MET A 144 4.80 3.08 9.67
C MET A 144 3.83 2.80 8.51
N ILE A 145 2.55 2.63 8.83
CA ILE A 145 1.51 2.42 7.81
C ILE A 145 1.42 3.64 6.89
N LYS A 146 1.39 4.86 7.46
CA LYS A 146 1.31 6.10 6.68
C LYS A 146 2.55 6.34 5.82
N LYS A 147 3.75 5.99 6.30
CA LYS A 147 4.96 5.98 5.47
C LYS A 147 4.77 5.09 4.25
N ARG A 148 4.27 3.88 4.44
CA ARG A 148 4.01 2.94 3.34
C ARG A 148 2.96 3.48 2.35
N LEU A 149 1.84 4.01 2.84
CA LEU A 149 0.80 4.59 1.99
C LEU A 149 1.31 5.77 1.14
N ALA A 150 2.14 6.63 1.72
CA ALA A 150 2.75 7.74 1.00
C ALA A 150 3.77 7.25 -0.06
N GLY A 151 4.61 6.27 0.29
CA GLY A 151 5.52 5.65 -0.65
C GLY A 151 4.79 4.98 -1.82
N ASN A 152 3.73 4.25 -1.54
CA ASN A 152 2.88 3.65 -2.57
C ASN A 152 2.31 4.72 -3.51
N GLN A 153 1.88 5.88 -2.97
CA GLN A 153 1.35 6.97 -3.78
C GLN A 153 2.42 7.62 -4.68
N ILE A 154 3.68 7.70 -4.22
CA ILE A 154 4.80 8.16 -5.05
C ILE A 154 4.98 7.22 -6.24
N ILE A 155 5.07 5.90 -6.01
CA ILE A 155 5.20 4.89 -7.07
C ILE A 155 4.06 5.02 -8.09
N ILE A 156 2.81 5.09 -7.61
CA ILE A 156 1.62 5.23 -8.45
C ILE A 156 1.69 6.51 -9.29
N ALA A 157 2.09 7.63 -8.69
CA ALA A 157 2.22 8.91 -9.38
C ALA A 157 3.28 8.87 -10.49
N TYR A 158 4.45 8.28 -10.23
CA TYR A 158 5.49 8.10 -11.24
C TYR A 158 5.00 7.22 -12.40
N LYS A 159 4.44 6.05 -12.10
CA LYS A 159 3.90 5.15 -13.11
C LYS A 159 2.83 5.80 -13.99
N LYS A 160 1.97 6.64 -13.39
CA LYS A 160 0.87 7.30 -14.11
C LYS A 160 1.32 8.51 -14.93
N LYS A 161 2.33 9.26 -14.46
CA LYS A 161 2.66 10.58 -15.02
C LYS A 161 3.98 10.64 -15.76
N VAL A 162 4.91 9.74 -15.51
CA VAL A 162 6.26 9.81 -16.07
C VAL A 162 6.41 8.85 -17.24
N LYS A 163 6.55 9.40 -18.46
CA LYS A 163 6.68 8.59 -19.69
C LYS A 163 7.90 7.66 -19.70
N ALA A 164 8.98 8.06 -19.01
CA ALA A 164 10.21 7.28 -18.91
C ALA A 164 10.15 6.19 -17.82
N PHE A 165 9.00 6.00 -17.16
CA PHE A 165 8.83 4.98 -16.13
C PHE A 165 9.04 3.57 -16.73
N ASP A 166 9.92 2.81 -16.09
CA ASP A 166 10.25 1.43 -16.46
C ASP A 166 9.72 0.42 -15.44
N SER A 167 10.24 0.51 -14.23
CA SER A 167 9.88 -0.43 -13.15
C SER A 167 9.88 0.23 -11.77
N TYR A 168 9.47 -0.51 -10.75
CA TYR A 168 9.46 -0.05 -9.37
C TYR A 168 9.76 -1.17 -8.38
N VAL A 169 10.15 -0.78 -7.17
CA VAL A 169 10.33 -1.67 -6.02
C VAL A 169 9.65 -1.04 -4.80
N VAL A 170 8.75 -1.76 -4.15
CA VAL A 170 7.99 -1.25 -2.99
C VAL A 170 8.86 -1.12 -1.75
N LYS A 171 9.83 -2.01 -1.57
CA LYS A 171 10.77 -2.03 -0.43
C LYS A 171 12.20 -2.18 -0.91
N PRO A 172 12.80 -1.13 -1.48
CA PRO A 172 14.19 -1.23 -1.91
C PRO A 172 15.11 -1.38 -0.71
N ALA A 173 16.08 -2.27 -0.86
CA ALA A 173 17.17 -2.44 0.07
C ALA A 173 18.49 -2.12 -0.65
N LEU A 174 19.28 -1.22 -0.08
CA LEU A 174 20.62 -0.90 -0.55
C LEU A 174 21.64 -1.51 0.39
N THR A 175 22.63 -2.18 -0.14
CA THR A 175 23.75 -2.68 0.64
C THR A 175 24.99 -1.85 0.35
N ALA A 176 25.55 -1.24 1.37
CA ALA A 176 26.82 -0.50 1.25
C ALA A 176 27.96 -1.50 0.98
N LYS A 177 28.62 -1.36 -0.18
CA LYS A 177 29.65 -2.30 -0.64
C LYS A 177 30.83 -2.42 0.34
N GLN A 178 31.20 -1.31 1.00
CA GLN A 178 32.36 -1.26 1.91
C GLN A 178 32.08 -1.82 3.29
N THR A 179 30.88 -1.64 3.82
CA THR A 179 30.53 -1.96 5.21
C THR A 179 29.58 -3.13 5.35
N GLY A 180 28.94 -3.57 4.26
CA GLY A 180 27.86 -4.56 4.28
C GLY A 180 26.58 -4.07 4.97
N LYS A 181 26.51 -2.82 5.44
CA LYS A 181 25.31 -2.25 6.05
C LYS A 181 24.18 -2.22 5.05
N VAL A 182 22.96 -2.60 5.47
CA VAL A 182 21.76 -2.63 4.64
C VAL A 182 20.85 -1.47 5.04
N PHE A 183 20.61 -0.56 4.11
CA PHE A 183 19.60 0.49 4.22
C PHE A 183 18.31 0.01 3.55
N LYS A 184 17.18 0.05 4.27
CA LYS A 184 15.84 -0.30 3.76
C LYS A 184 15.00 0.96 3.67
N ALA A 185 14.75 1.45 2.47
CA ALA A 185 13.92 2.62 2.28
C ALA A 185 12.42 2.31 2.48
N THR A 186 11.71 3.24 3.10
CA THR A 186 10.27 3.10 3.40
C THR A 186 9.38 3.66 2.31
N GLY A 187 9.91 4.56 1.46
CA GLY A 187 9.14 5.22 0.40
C GLY A 187 9.02 4.44 -0.90
N GLY A 188 9.90 3.46 -1.13
CA GLY A 188 9.96 2.72 -2.39
C GLY A 188 11.03 3.22 -3.34
N GLY A 189 11.12 2.57 -4.51
CA GLY A 189 12.04 2.95 -5.57
C GLY A 189 11.36 2.90 -6.94
N VAL A 190 11.86 3.69 -7.88
CA VAL A 190 11.43 3.67 -9.28
C VAL A 190 12.64 3.71 -10.18
N LYS A 191 12.55 2.99 -11.29
CA LYS A 191 13.51 3.04 -12.39
C LYS A 191 12.91 3.80 -13.55
N LEU A 192 13.67 4.76 -14.06
CA LEU A 192 13.31 5.50 -15.27
C LEU A 192 14.29 5.15 -16.37
N THR A 193 13.78 4.86 -17.57
CA THR A 193 14.61 4.54 -18.75
C THR A 193 14.24 5.44 -19.91
N LYS A 194 15.24 6.12 -20.49
CA LYS A 194 15.08 6.98 -21.66
C LYS A 194 16.31 6.86 -22.58
N SER A 195 16.08 6.60 -23.86
CA SER A 195 17.16 6.52 -24.86
C SER A 195 18.30 5.59 -24.45
N GLY A 196 18.00 4.43 -23.89
CA GLY A 196 18.98 3.43 -23.47
C GLY A 196 19.72 3.73 -22.16
N LYS A 197 19.43 4.87 -21.52
CA LYS A 197 19.99 5.22 -20.21
C LYS A 197 18.94 4.99 -19.13
N SER A 198 19.34 4.37 -18.02
CA SER A 198 18.49 4.11 -16.86
C SER A 198 18.98 4.84 -15.62
N ILE A 199 18.06 5.36 -14.83
CA ILE A 199 18.34 5.99 -13.54
C ILE A 199 17.39 5.37 -12.50
N ASP A 200 17.95 4.95 -11.37
CA ASP A 200 17.18 4.44 -10.23
C ASP A 200 17.02 5.54 -9.19
N PHE A 201 15.78 5.77 -8.74
CA PHE A 201 15.45 6.67 -7.66
C PHE A 201 14.93 5.86 -6.48
N ILE A 202 15.42 6.16 -5.29
CA ILE A 202 14.94 5.58 -4.03
C ILE A 202 14.40 6.70 -3.17
N PHE A 203 13.21 6.48 -2.60
CA PHE A 203 12.50 7.47 -1.80
C PHE A 203 12.44 7.03 -0.35
N GLU A 204 12.85 7.91 0.55
CA GLU A 204 12.55 7.78 1.96
C GLU A 204 11.37 8.70 2.31
N VAL A 205 10.42 8.19 3.09
CA VAL A 205 9.28 8.96 3.57
C VAL A 205 9.49 9.33 5.03
N VAL A 206 9.70 10.62 5.28
CA VAL A 206 9.88 11.17 6.63
C VAL A 206 8.54 11.65 7.19
N ARG A 207 8.26 11.41 8.47
CA ARG A 207 7.05 11.79 9.17
C ARG A 207 7.38 12.34 10.55
N ARG A 208 7.67 13.66 10.66
CA ARG A 208 7.94 14.38 11.92
C ARG A 208 8.87 13.62 12.88
N GLU A 209 9.85 12.90 12.34
CA GLU A 209 10.84 12.20 13.16
C GLU A 209 11.91 13.19 13.56
N ILE A 210 12.22 13.23 14.85
CA ILE A 210 13.38 13.95 15.37
C ILE A 210 14.61 13.20 14.87
N ASP A 211 15.65 13.93 14.45
CA ASP A 211 16.93 13.36 13.99
C ASP A 211 16.82 12.42 12.77
N TRP A 212 15.83 12.59 11.90
CA TRP A 212 15.70 11.75 10.69
C TRP A 212 16.94 11.81 9.80
N GLU A 213 17.67 12.91 9.82
CA GLU A 213 18.89 13.14 9.04
C GLU A 213 19.99 12.16 9.46
N LYS A 214 20.10 11.82 10.75
CA LYS A 214 21.09 10.87 11.26
C LYS A 214 21.00 9.49 10.60
N LYS A 215 19.81 9.10 10.12
CA LYS A 215 19.63 7.84 9.40
C LYS A 215 20.33 7.78 8.05
N PHE A 216 20.75 8.91 7.51
CA PHE A 216 21.42 9.00 6.21
C PHE A 216 22.92 9.30 6.33
N ILE A 217 23.41 9.67 7.52
CA ILE A 217 24.80 10.04 7.76
C ILE A 217 25.61 8.84 8.28
N ASP A 218 24.97 7.88 8.96
CA ASP A 218 25.58 6.63 9.46
C ASP A 218 25.57 5.51 8.42
#